data_08fd8bc4bd66dad4450910837ccf0b3f
#
_entry.id   08fd8bc4bd66dad4450910837ccf0b3f
#
_cell.length_a   1.000
_cell.length_b   1.000
_cell.length_c   1.000
_cell.angle_alpha   90.00
_cell.angle_beta   90.00
_cell.angle_gamma   90.00
#
_symmetry.space_group_name_H-M   'P 1'
#
loop_
_entity.id
_entity.type
_entity.pdbx_description
1 polymer ?
#
loop_
_entity_poly.entity_id
_entity_poly.type
_entity_poly.pdbx_seq_one_letter_code
_entity_poly.pdbx_strand_id
1 'polypeptide(L)'
;MKKTVFLSALLLFVIMGAGLSAYAKMDRKPAFQATLNSSQSDYVIRVFGPGGPLGPIKEAAEHFSAETGIKVEVTAGPEGNWIGQAKQDADIIFGGSEYMLQDFIFNHPEMIDTKSRTELYPRAAGILVRKGNPKKIESLEDLTKKGVKIIDVNGAGQLGLWEDLAGRKGLIEGISQNINLSVKSSAEAIERWKSNSSLDAWITYESWHYRLQDVTDLVELPEEEKLYRGTPIALTKITDQKKEAQQFIDYLRTEESHQIFQKWGWK
;
A
#
# COMPACT_ATOMS: atom_id res chain seq x y z
N MET A 1 -24.11 58.74 55.97
CA MET A 1 -23.53 58.79 57.37
C MET A 1 -22.57 57.63 57.54
N LYS A 2 -21.34 58.00 57.98
CA LYS A 2 -20.30 57.20 58.62
C LYS A 2 -19.77 55.97 57.84
N LYS A 3 -18.60 56.02 57.15
CA LYS A 3 -17.23 55.87 57.69
C LYS A 3 -17.04 54.59 58.50
N THR A 4 -16.16 53.70 58.01
CA THR A 4 -14.84 53.53 58.63
C THR A 4 -13.95 52.55 57.84
N VAL A 5 -12.73 52.97 57.66
CA VAL A 5 -11.52 52.31 57.16
C VAL A 5 -10.87 51.50 58.28
N PHE A 6 -10.16 50.40 57.95
CA PHE A 6 -8.93 49.89 58.58
C PHE A 6 -8.47 48.66 57.78
N LEU A 7 -7.42 48.65 57.08
CA LEU A 7 -5.96 48.69 57.24
C LEU A 7 -5.39 47.42 57.93
N SER A 8 -4.50 46.80 57.17
CA SER A 8 -3.35 46.00 57.50
C SER A 8 -3.51 44.55 57.95
N ALA A 9 -2.92 43.59 57.27
CA ALA A 9 -1.59 43.10 57.61
C ALA A 9 -1.11 42.01 56.62
N LEU A 10 0.09 42.19 56.19
CA LEU A 10 0.98 41.35 55.41
C LEU A 10 1.33 40.08 56.23
N LEU A 11 1.13 38.87 55.64
CA LEU A 11 1.86 37.69 56.07
C LEU A 11 2.25 36.82 54.91
N LEU A 12 3.55 36.80 54.62
CA LEU A 12 4.19 35.83 53.72
C LEU A 12 4.05 34.42 54.32
N PHE A 13 3.48 33.47 53.58
CA PHE A 13 3.76 32.06 53.75
C PHE A 13 4.22 31.45 52.44
N VAL A 14 5.55 31.18 52.39
CA VAL A 14 6.13 30.30 51.39
C VAL A 14 5.73 28.88 51.74
N ILE A 15 4.91 28.28 50.92
CA ILE A 15 4.71 26.82 50.94
C ILE A 15 5.14 26.26 49.63
N MET A 16 6.27 25.53 49.64
CA MET A 16 6.68 24.61 48.61
C MET A 16 5.58 23.57 48.42
N GLY A 17 4.85 23.65 47.32
CA GLY A 17 3.94 22.63 46.83
C GLY A 17 4.58 21.88 45.69
N ALA A 18 5.03 20.67 45.93
CA ALA A 18 5.46 19.73 44.91
C ALA A 18 4.27 19.39 44.02
N GLY A 19 4.18 20.06 42.87
CA GLY A 19 3.22 19.68 41.82
C GLY A 19 3.69 18.40 41.14
N LEU A 20 3.05 17.28 41.45
CA LEU A 20 3.13 16.08 40.63
C LEU A 20 2.51 16.39 39.25
N SER A 21 3.36 16.71 38.29
CA SER A 21 2.99 16.68 36.89
C SER A 21 2.99 15.22 36.45
N ALA A 22 1.81 14.59 36.44
CA ALA A 22 1.60 13.32 35.78
C ALA A 22 1.72 13.54 34.26
N TYR A 23 2.94 13.47 33.74
CA TYR A 23 3.14 13.32 32.30
C TYR A 23 2.65 11.92 31.92
N ALA A 24 1.53 11.86 31.21
CA ALA A 24 1.15 10.68 30.48
C ALA A 24 2.34 10.26 29.59
N LYS A 25 2.92 9.12 29.90
CA LYS A 25 3.86 8.44 29.01
C LYS A 25 3.09 8.06 27.75
N MET A 26 3.13 8.91 26.75
CA MET A 26 2.86 8.46 25.38
C MET A 26 3.98 7.47 25.04
N ASP A 27 3.60 6.22 24.90
CA ASP A 27 4.47 5.21 24.28
C ASP A 27 4.76 5.66 22.83
N ARG A 28 5.81 6.44 22.69
CA ARG A 28 6.41 6.68 21.37
C ARG A 28 7.04 5.36 20.94
N LYS A 29 6.47 4.72 19.95
CA LYS A 29 7.19 3.68 19.20
C LYS A 29 8.57 4.26 18.85
N PRO A 30 9.65 3.49 18.99
CA PRO A 30 10.98 4.01 18.72
C PRO A 30 11.04 4.51 17.28
N ALA A 31 11.43 5.76 17.11
CA ALA A 31 11.80 6.29 15.81
C ALA A 31 12.93 5.41 15.23
N PHE A 32 12.85 5.10 13.96
CA PHE A 32 13.92 4.38 13.26
C PHE A 32 15.22 5.18 13.43
N GLN A 33 16.19 4.63 14.17
CA GLN A 33 17.51 5.20 14.28
C GLN A 33 18.44 4.43 13.35
N ALA A 34 18.71 5.01 12.18
CA ALA A 34 19.79 4.54 11.33
C ALA A 34 21.12 4.75 12.06
N THR A 35 21.90 3.70 12.24
CA THR A 35 23.25 3.81 12.74
C THR A 35 24.09 4.39 11.61
N LEU A 36 24.29 5.72 11.64
CA LEU A 36 25.11 6.44 10.67
C LEU A 36 26.58 6.02 10.87
N ASN A 37 27.00 4.99 10.17
CA ASN A 37 28.40 4.79 9.85
C ASN A 37 28.69 5.57 8.57
N SER A 38 29.49 6.63 8.67
CA SER A 38 29.85 7.57 7.61
C SER A 38 30.86 7.03 6.60
N SER A 39 30.74 5.77 6.20
CA SER A 39 31.30 5.27 4.93
C SER A 39 30.13 5.12 3.99
N GLN A 40 30.14 5.88 2.89
CA GLN A 40 29.22 5.66 1.77
C GLN A 40 29.25 4.16 1.47
N SER A 41 28.17 3.46 1.77
CA SER A 41 28.14 2.01 1.60
C SER A 41 28.07 1.72 0.10
N ASP A 42 28.99 0.91 -0.41
CA ASP A 42 28.94 0.43 -1.80
C ASP A 42 27.76 -0.54 -2.02
N TYR A 43 26.90 -0.70 -0.99
CA TYR A 43 25.76 -1.59 -1.02
C TYR A 43 24.59 -0.99 -1.80
N VAL A 44 24.07 -1.80 -2.73
CA VAL A 44 22.86 -1.50 -3.49
C VAL A 44 21.85 -2.62 -3.22
N ILE A 45 20.79 -2.31 -2.50
CA ILE A 45 19.69 -3.26 -2.28
C ILE A 45 18.84 -3.32 -3.55
N ARG A 46 18.68 -4.51 -4.12
CA ARG A 46 17.86 -4.74 -5.32
C ARG A 46 16.54 -5.37 -4.98
N VAL A 47 15.48 -4.64 -5.28
CA VAL A 47 14.09 -4.96 -4.92
C VAL A 47 13.29 -5.20 -6.19
N PHE A 48 12.63 -6.35 -6.29
CA PHE A 48 11.83 -6.70 -7.48
C PHE A 48 10.39 -7.04 -7.11
N GLY A 49 9.47 -6.77 -8.04
CA GLY A 49 8.07 -7.15 -7.84
C GLY A 49 7.11 -6.63 -8.91
N PRO A 50 5.79 -6.73 -8.69
CA PRO A 50 4.78 -6.26 -9.62
C PRO A 50 4.62 -4.73 -9.62
N GLY A 51 4.05 -4.19 -10.71
CA GLY A 51 3.89 -2.75 -10.88
C GLY A 51 2.89 -2.07 -9.94
N GLY A 52 2.02 -2.82 -9.26
CA GLY A 52 1.02 -2.25 -8.35
C GLY A 52 1.64 -1.43 -7.22
N PRO A 53 2.46 -2.04 -6.34
CA PRO A 53 3.10 -1.34 -5.21
C PRO A 53 4.34 -0.51 -5.59
N LEU A 54 4.70 -0.40 -6.86
CA LEU A 54 5.92 0.33 -7.28
C LEU A 54 5.98 1.76 -6.72
N GLY A 55 4.87 2.51 -6.79
CA GLY A 55 4.86 3.91 -6.38
C GLY A 55 5.32 4.11 -4.93
N PRO A 56 4.59 3.58 -3.95
CA PRO A 56 4.96 3.76 -2.55
C PRO A 56 6.29 3.11 -2.17
N ILE A 57 6.63 1.93 -2.72
CA ILE A 57 7.91 1.28 -2.43
C ILE A 57 9.09 2.10 -2.97
N LYS A 58 8.96 2.67 -4.17
CA LYS A 58 10.00 3.50 -4.76
C LYS A 58 10.18 4.82 -3.99
N GLU A 59 9.09 5.51 -3.63
CA GLU A 59 9.16 6.73 -2.82
C GLU A 59 9.80 6.44 -1.45
N ALA A 60 9.40 5.35 -0.79
CA ALA A 60 10.01 4.92 0.47
C ALA A 60 11.51 4.55 0.31
N ALA A 61 11.90 3.94 -0.81
CA ALA A 61 13.29 3.63 -1.12
C ALA A 61 14.14 4.90 -1.30
N GLU A 62 13.59 5.93 -1.92
CA GLU A 62 14.25 7.23 -2.08
C GLU A 62 14.48 7.91 -0.72
N HIS A 63 13.47 7.91 0.17
CA HIS A 63 13.58 8.44 1.53
C HIS A 63 14.61 7.65 2.35
N PHE A 64 14.51 6.32 2.38
CA PHE A 64 15.48 5.47 3.08
C PHE A 64 16.92 5.69 2.60
N SER A 65 17.12 5.80 1.29
CA SER A 65 18.45 6.04 0.72
C SER A 65 19.01 7.41 1.13
N ALA A 66 18.15 8.43 1.19
CA ALA A 66 18.55 9.77 1.63
C ALA A 66 18.94 9.80 3.11
N GLU A 67 18.26 9.02 3.96
CA GLU A 67 18.53 8.99 5.40
C GLU A 67 19.75 8.13 5.77
N THR A 68 19.93 7.00 5.08
CA THR A 68 20.91 5.99 5.49
C THR A 68 22.19 6.00 4.64
N GLY A 69 22.14 6.59 3.44
CA GLY A 69 23.19 6.47 2.44
C GLY A 69 23.23 5.11 1.73
N ILE A 70 22.34 4.17 2.09
CA ILE A 70 22.22 2.86 1.44
C ILE A 70 21.34 3.00 0.21
N LYS A 71 21.88 2.71 -0.97
CA LYS A 71 21.13 2.79 -2.22
C LYS A 71 20.13 1.65 -2.34
N VAL A 72 18.89 1.95 -2.75
CA VAL A 72 17.85 0.96 -3.07
C VAL A 72 17.40 1.13 -4.50
N GLU A 73 17.47 0.07 -5.29
CA GLU A 73 17.00 0.02 -6.67
C GLU A 73 15.73 -0.84 -6.75
N VAL A 74 14.64 -0.25 -7.23
CA VAL A 74 13.33 -0.94 -7.33
C VAL A 74 13.00 -1.18 -8.78
N THR A 75 12.90 -2.45 -9.17
CA THR A 75 12.46 -2.90 -10.49
C THR A 75 11.10 -3.56 -10.38
N ALA A 76 10.12 -3.10 -11.16
CA ALA A 76 8.77 -3.63 -11.08
C ALA A 76 8.05 -3.71 -12.43
N GLY A 77 7.10 -4.63 -12.51
CA GLY A 77 6.29 -4.87 -13.70
C GLY A 77 5.87 -6.33 -13.84
N PRO A 78 5.51 -6.78 -15.05
CA PRO A 78 5.28 -8.19 -15.32
C PRO A 78 6.53 -9.02 -14.98
N GLU A 79 6.31 -10.16 -14.30
CA GLU A 79 7.40 -11.02 -13.79
C GLU A 79 8.42 -11.39 -14.87
N GLY A 80 7.96 -11.74 -16.06
CA GLY A 80 8.84 -12.11 -17.19
C GLY A 80 9.88 -11.03 -17.59
N ASN A 81 9.67 -9.78 -17.18
CA ASN A 81 10.58 -8.68 -17.51
C ASN A 81 11.77 -8.58 -16.55
N TRP A 82 11.67 -9.15 -15.35
CA TRP A 82 12.67 -8.98 -14.31
C TRP A 82 13.15 -10.29 -13.65
N ILE A 83 12.42 -11.40 -13.81
CA ILE A 83 12.76 -12.65 -13.12
C ILE A 83 14.17 -13.17 -13.44
N GLY A 84 14.63 -12.98 -14.67
CA GLY A 84 15.99 -13.40 -15.10
C GLY A 84 17.09 -12.69 -14.30
N GLN A 85 16.92 -11.39 -14.06
CA GLN A 85 17.82 -10.60 -13.24
C GLN A 85 17.64 -10.92 -11.75
N ALA A 86 16.40 -10.99 -11.29
CA ALA A 86 16.12 -11.28 -9.88
C ALA A 86 16.72 -12.61 -9.40
N LYS A 87 16.78 -13.62 -10.25
CA LYS A 87 17.45 -14.90 -9.93
C LYS A 87 18.96 -14.77 -9.71
N GLN A 88 19.57 -13.69 -10.14
CA GLN A 88 21.01 -13.47 -10.04
C GLN A 88 21.38 -12.57 -8.86
N ASP A 89 20.58 -11.52 -8.58
CA ASP A 89 20.99 -10.44 -7.70
C ASP A 89 19.89 -9.81 -6.85
N ALA A 90 18.69 -10.41 -6.78
CA ALA A 90 17.63 -9.87 -5.94
C ALA A 90 17.93 -10.03 -4.45
N ASP A 91 17.79 -8.96 -3.69
CA ASP A 91 17.83 -8.98 -2.23
C ASP A 91 16.43 -9.15 -1.64
N ILE A 92 15.45 -8.52 -2.28
CA ILE A 92 14.07 -8.46 -1.80
C ILE A 92 13.12 -8.71 -2.97
N ILE A 93 12.07 -9.50 -2.70
CA ILE A 93 10.91 -9.64 -3.59
C ILE A 93 9.66 -9.18 -2.85
N PHE A 94 8.81 -8.39 -3.52
CA PHE A 94 7.48 -8.01 -3.00
C PHE A 94 6.37 -8.52 -3.90
N GLY A 95 5.19 -8.75 -3.31
CA GLY A 95 3.97 -9.17 -4.00
C GLY A 95 2.98 -8.03 -4.20
N GLY A 96 2.08 -8.18 -5.16
CA GLY A 96 0.92 -7.31 -5.36
C GLY A 96 -0.31 -7.78 -4.58
N SER A 97 -0.22 -8.95 -3.97
CA SER A 97 -1.16 -9.53 -3.01
C SER A 97 -0.49 -10.72 -2.35
N GLU A 98 -1.11 -11.23 -1.29
CA GLU A 98 -0.67 -12.44 -0.57
C GLU A 98 -0.63 -13.65 -1.52
N TYR A 99 -1.64 -13.79 -2.38
CA TYR A 99 -1.72 -14.87 -3.38
C TYR A 99 -0.58 -14.76 -4.38
N MET A 100 -0.28 -13.56 -4.86
CA MET A 100 0.76 -13.35 -5.86
C MET A 100 2.15 -13.72 -5.33
N LEU A 101 2.48 -13.36 -4.08
CA LEU A 101 3.75 -13.78 -3.49
C LEU A 101 3.76 -15.29 -3.22
N GLN A 102 2.62 -15.88 -2.84
CA GLN A 102 2.52 -17.32 -2.63
C GLN A 102 2.73 -18.09 -3.94
N ASP A 103 2.14 -17.64 -5.04
CA ASP A 103 2.38 -18.23 -6.37
C ASP A 103 3.84 -18.09 -6.79
N PHE A 104 4.45 -16.94 -6.52
CA PHE A 104 5.87 -16.75 -6.78
C PHE A 104 6.74 -17.73 -5.99
N ILE A 105 6.46 -17.93 -4.70
CA ILE A 105 7.16 -18.92 -3.86
C ILE A 105 6.97 -20.33 -4.41
N PHE A 106 5.78 -20.65 -4.88
CA PHE A 106 5.49 -21.97 -5.45
C PHE A 106 6.25 -22.21 -6.76
N ASN A 107 6.31 -21.21 -7.63
CA ASN A 107 6.99 -21.31 -8.93
C ASN A 107 8.52 -21.18 -8.82
N HIS A 108 9.02 -20.52 -7.78
CA HIS A 108 10.44 -20.26 -7.52
C HIS A 108 10.84 -20.60 -6.07
N PRO A 109 10.70 -21.86 -5.65
CA PRO A 109 10.91 -22.27 -4.24
C PRO A 109 12.34 -22.04 -3.75
N GLU A 110 13.28 -21.92 -4.67
CA GLU A 110 14.69 -21.63 -4.37
C GLU A 110 14.95 -20.16 -4.00
N MET A 111 14.06 -19.23 -4.37
CA MET A 111 14.38 -17.80 -4.28
C MET A 111 14.09 -17.18 -2.92
N ILE A 112 12.94 -17.46 -2.32
CA ILE A 112 12.44 -16.72 -1.15
C ILE A 112 12.85 -17.38 0.17
N ASP A 113 13.39 -16.58 1.08
CA ASP A 113 13.45 -16.94 2.50
C ASP A 113 12.07 -16.71 3.13
N THR A 114 11.25 -17.75 3.16
CA THR A 114 9.87 -17.69 3.65
C THR A 114 9.74 -17.27 5.11
N LYS A 115 10.81 -17.39 5.91
CA LYS A 115 10.83 -16.96 7.31
C LYS A 115 10.93 -15.43 7.44
N SER A 116 11.42 -14.75 6.41
CA SER A 116 11.52 -13.29 6.37
C SER A 116 10.25 -12.61 5.86
N ARG A 117 9.26 -13.39 5.37
CA ARG A 117 8.03 -12.83 4.84
C ARG A 117 7.35 -11.91 5.85
N THR A 118 7.05 -10.72 5.40
CA THR A 118 6.41 -9.65 6.17
C THR A 118 5.27 -9.08 5.34
N GLU A 119 4.14 -8.82 5.98
CA GLU A 119 3.05 -8.09 5.35
C GLU A 119 3.21 -6.59 5.65
N LEU A 120 3.18 -5.79 4.58
CA LEU A 120 3.08 -4.34 4.68
C LEU A 120 1.60 -3.92 4.76
N TYR A 121 1.29 -2.77 4.21
CA TYR A 121 -0.03 -2.17 4.33
C TYR A 121 -1.03 -2.76 3.34
N PRO A 122 -2.32 -2.91 3.71
CA PRO A 122 -3.35 -3.43 2.82
C PRO A 122 -3.89 -2.36 1.88
N ARG A 123 -4.46 -2.83 0.77
CA ARG A 123 -5.25 -2.02 -0.17
C ARG A 123 -6.69 -2.49 -0.18
N ALA A 124 -7.63 -1.54 -0.13
CA ALA A 124 -9.03 -1.83 -0.31
C ALA A 124 -9.34 -2.03 -1.80
N ALA A 125 -10.25 -2.95 -2.08
CA ALA A 125 -10.91 -3.05 -3.38
C ALA A 125 -12.03 -2.03 -3.51
N GLY A 126 -12.21 -1.48 -4.71
CA GLY A 126 -13.26 -0.54 -5.07
C GLY A 126 -13.61 -0.67 -6.55
N ILE A 127 -14.42 0.23 -7.04
CA ILE A 127 -14.82 0.26 -8.45
C ILE A 127 -14.31 1.55 -9.07
N LEU A 128 -13.39 1.47 -10.03
CA LEU A 128 -13.04 2.59 -10.87
C LEU A 128 -14.09 2.70 -11.97
N VAL A 129 -14.62 3.91 -12.15
CA VAL A 129 -15.58 4.23 -13.21
C VAL A 129 -15.02 5.33 -14.10
N ARG A 130 -15.58 5.50 -15.29
CA ARG A 130 -15.22 6.62 -16.16
C ARG A 130 -15.40 7.96 -15.46
N LYS A 131 -14.53 8.90 -15.76
CA LYS A 131 -14.61 10.26 -15.23
C LYS A 131 -16.01 10.84 -15.45
N GLY A 132 -16.61 11.39 -14.39
CA GLY A 132 -17.99 11.87 -14.38
C GLY A 132 -19.04 10.78 -14.19
N ASN A 133 -18.64 9.52 -14.04
CA ASN A 133 -19.53 8.38 -13.80
C ASN A 133 -20.81 8.37 -14.66
N PRO A 134 -20.72 8.34 -16.01
CA PRO A 134 -21.87 8.50 -16.90
C PRO A 134 -22.91 7.39 -16.77
N LYS A 135 -22.53 6.22 -16.25
CA LYS A 135 -23.43 5.07 -16.00
C LYS A 135 -24.06 5.10 -14.62
N LYS A 136 -23.71 6.07 -13.76
CA LYS A 136 -24.22 6.19 -12.38
C LYS A 136 -24.07 4.88 -11.61
N ILE A 137 -22.85 4.33 -11.62
CA ILE A 137 -22.48 3.13 -10.88
C ILE A 137 -22.12 3.58 -9.47
N GLU A 138 -22.85 3.10 -8.47
CA GLU A 138 -22.68 3.47 -7.06
C GLU A 138 -22.42 2.25 -6.16
N SER A 139 -22.60 1.03 -6.72
CA SER A 139 -22.46 -0.22 -5.97
C SER A 139 -22.06 -1.39 -6.87
N LEU A 140 -21.78 -2.55 -6.27
CA LEU A 140 -21.55 -3.80 -7.01
C LEU A 140 -22.79 -4.26 -7.78
N GLU A 141 -23.98 -4.03 -7.26
CA GLU A 141 -25.25 -4.35 -7.91
C GLU A 141 -25.42 -3.60 -9.23
N ASP A 142 -24.96 -2.36 -9.30
CA ASP A 142 -25.05 -1.57 -10.52
C ASP A 142 -24.23 -2.15 -11.67
N LEU A 143 -23.20 -2.92 -11.35
CA LEU A 143 -22.37 -3.61 -12.34
C LEU A 143 -23.12 -4.74 -13.06
N THR A 144 -24.27 -5.19 -12.53
CA THR A 144 -25.12 -6.19 -13.16
C THR A 144 -26.13 -5.60 -14.16
N LYS A 145 -26.24 -4.25 -14.20
CA LYS A 145 -27.17 -3.56 -15.09
C LYS A 145 -26.82 -3.79 -16.56
N LYS A 146 -27.83 -4.06 -17.38
CA LYS A 146 -27.66 -4.28 -18.82
C LYS A 146 -26.95 -3.08 -19.49
N GLY A 147 -25.91 -3.37 -20.26
CA GLY A 147 -25.17 -2.39 -21.03
C GLY A 147 -24.04 -1.68 -20.25
N VAL A 148 -23.75 -2.11 -19.03
CA VAL A 148 -22.49 -1.81 -18.34
C VAL A 148 -21.39 -2.68 -18.96
N LYS A 149 -20.23 -2.10 -19.24
CA LYS A 149 -19.07 -2.79 -19.82
C LYS A 149 -17.90 -2.75 -18.84
N ILE A 150 -17.51 -3.92 -18.37
CA ILE A 150 -16.50 -4.09 -17.33
C ILE A 150 -15.20 -4.60 -17.95
N ILE A 151 -14.09 -4.03 -17.53
CA ILE A 151 -12.76 -4.63 -17.71
C ILE A 151 -12.41 -5.44 -16.45
N ASP A 152 -11.88 -6.62 -16.66
CA ASP A 152 -11.38 -7.52 -15.63
C ASP A 152 -9.87 -7.72 -15.78
N VAL A 153 -9.17 -7.85 -14.65
CA VAL A 153 -7.76 -8.28 -14.60
C VAL A 153 -7.71 -9.68 -13.99
N ASN A 154 -7.71 -10.68 -14.88
CA ASN A 154 -7.60 -12.08 -14.49
C ASN A 154 -6.14 -12.51 -14.39
N GLY A 155 -5.45 -11.97 -13.41
CA GLY A 155 -4.04 -12.25 -13.16
C GLY A 155 -3.37 -11.30 -12.18
N ALA A 156 -2.09 -11.51 -11.97
CA ALA A 156 -1.27 -10.74 -11.04
C ALA A 156 -1.90 -10.64 -9.63
N GLY A 157 -1.79 -9.51 -8.97
CA GLY A 157 -2.36 -9.28 -7.64
C GLY A 157 -3.88 -9.10 -7.59
N GLN A 158 -4.60 -9.22 -8.73
CA GLN A 158 -6.06 -9.05 -8.83
C GLN A 158 -6.79 -10.36 -9.12
N LEU A 159 -6.10 -11.48 -9.25
CA LEU A 159 -6.73 -12.79 -9.48
C LEU A 159 -7.78 -13.08 -8.41
N GLY A 160 -9.01 -13.40 -8.82
CA GLY A 160 -10.14 -13.70 -7.94
C GLY A 160 -10.73 -12.49 -7.20
N LEU A 161 -10.27 -11.25 -7.46
CA LEU A 161 -10.67 -10.08 -6.69
C LEU A 161 -12.17 -9.76 -6.86
N TRP A 162 -12.65 -9.69 -8.10
CA TRP A 162 -14.04 -9.37 -8.37
C TRP A 162 -14.96 -10.54 -8.01
N GLU A 163 -14.51 -11.77 -8.21
CA GLU A 163 -15.25 -12.98 -7.85
C GLU A 163 -15.48 -13.08 -6.34
N ASP A 164 -14.46 -12.76 -5.53
CA ASP A 164 -14.56 -12.73 -4.07
C ASP A 164 -15.57 -11.68 -3.60
N LEU A 165 -15.57 -10.49 -4.21
CA LEU A 165 -16.54 -9.43 -3.90
C LEU A 165 -17.96 -9.81 -4.35
N ALA A 166 -18.11 -10.22 -5.59
CA ALA A 166 -19.39 -10.57 -6.18
C ALA A 166 -20.02 -11.81 -5.52
N GLY A 167 -19.18 -12.80 -5.17
CA GLY A 167 -19.63 -14.06 -4.57
C GLY A 167 -20.30 -13.88 -3.22
N ARG A 168 -19.83 -12.94 -2.39
CA ARG A 168 -20.45 -12.63 -1.10
C ARG A 168 -21.89 -12.12 -1.22
N LYS A 169 -22.24 -11.55 -2.36
CA LYS A 169 -23.54 -10.93 -2.63
C LYS A 169 -24.38 -11.71 -3.66
N GLY A 170 -23.89 -12.84 -4.16
CA GLY A 170 -24.57 -13.63 -5.19
C GLY A 170 -24.62 -12.94 -6.57
N LEU A 171 -23.67 -12.04 -6.86
CA LEU A 171 -23.66 -11.20 -8.08
C LEU A 171 -22.76 -11.74 -9.20
N ILE A 172 -22.14 -12.91 -9.01
CA ILE A 172 -21.18 -13.50 -9.98
C ILE A 172 -21.75 -13.55 -11.39
N GLU A 173 -22.95 -14.13 -11.55
CA GLU A 173 -23.56 -14.29 -12.87
C GLU A 173 -23.82 -12.94 -13.55
N GLY A 174 -24.42 -11.99 -12.82
CA GLY A 174 -24.78 -10.69 -13.37
C GLY A 174 -23.56 -9.86 -13.76
N ILE A 175 -22.49 -9.87 -12.95
CA ILE A 175 -21.25 -9.17 -13.26
C ILE A 175 -20.50 -9.87 -14.41
N SER A 176 -20.42 -11.20 -14.38
CA SER A 176 -19.76 -12.00 -15.42
C SER A 176 -20.33 -11.72 -16.83
N GLN A 177 -21.65 -11.58 -16.95
CA GLN A 177 -22.31 -11.24 -18.22
C GLN A 177 -21.92 -9.87 -18.77
N ASN A 178 -21.44 -8.96 -17.93
CA ASN A 178 -21.03 -7.61 -18.26
C ASN A 178 -19.51 -7.45 -18.41
N ILE A 179 -18.71 -8.50 -18.15
CA ILE A 179 -17.28 -8.47 -18.45
C ILE A 179 -17.08 -8.48 -19.96
N ASN A 180 -16.67 -7.34 -20.48
CA ASN A 180 -16.47 -7.12 -21.91
C ASN A 180 -15.02 -7.39 -22.35
N LEU A 181 -14.10 -7.30 -21.40
CA LEU A 181 -12.67 -7.48 -21.66
C LEU A 181 -11.98 -8.04 -20.42
N SER A 182 -11.25 -9.16 -20.58
CA SER A 182 -10.36 -9.70 -19.56
C SER A 182 -8.91 -9.56 -20.01
N VAL A 183 -8.04 -9.07 -19.13
CA VAL A 183 -6.61 -8.90 -19.39
C VAL A 183 -5.77 -9.59 -18.30
N LYS A 184 -4.47 -9.78 -18.53
CA LYS A 184 -3.60 -10.51 -17.62
C LYS A 184 -2.86 -9.64 -16.61
N SER A 185 -2.79 -8.34 -16.84
CA SER A 185 -2.05 -7.43 -15.98
C SER A 185 -2.72 -6.06 -15.84
N SER A 186 -2.44 -5.39 -14.72
CA SER A 186 -2.88 -4.00 -14.53
C SER A 186 -2.28 -3.04 -15.55
N ALA A 187 -1.07 -3.31 -16.06
CA ALA A 187 -0.47 -2.50 -17.10
C ALA A 187 -1.30 -2.53 -18.40
N GLU A 188 -1.71 -3.73 -18.80
CA GLU A 188 -2.60 -3.89 -19.96
C GLU A 188 -3.97 -3.27 -19.69
N ALA A 189 -4.54 -3.45 -18.48
CA ALA A 189 -5.81 -2.82 -18.12
C ALA A 189 -5.77 -1.30 -18.25
N ILE A 190 -4.69 -0.66 -17.81
CA ILE A 190 -4.50 0.80 -17.93
C ILE A 190 -4.44 1.22 -19.40
N GLU A 191 -3.69 0.48 -20.23
CA GLU A 191 -3.61 0.75 -21.68
C GLU A 191 -5.00 0.65 -22.32
N ARG A 192 -5.73 -0.44 -22.06
CA ARG A 192 -7.09 -0.66 -22.57
C ARG A 192 -8.07 0.37 -22.06
N TRP A 193 -7.98 0.72 -20.77
CA TRP A 193 -8.81 1.77 -20.19
C TRP A 193 -8.60 3.10 -20.90
N LYS A 194 -7.38 3.51 -21.15
CA LYS A 194 -7.07 4.79 -21.83
C LYS A 194 -7.46 4.78 -23.30
N SER A 195 -7.31 3.67 -24.02
CA SER A 195 -7.55 3.57 -25.46
C SER A 195 -9.00 3.21 -25.82
N ASN A 196 -9.78 2.62 -24.90
CA ASN A 196 -11.15 2.18 -25.16
C ASN A 196 -12.15 2.91 -24.27
N SER A 197 -12.74 3.99 -24.77
CA SER A 197 -13.71 4.81 -24.05
C SER A 197 -15.07 4.11 -23.81
N SER A 198 -15.30 2.93 -24.40
CA SER A 198 -16.55 2.19 -24.22
C SER A 198 -16.60 1.37 -22.93
N LEU A 199 -15.46 1.19 -22.24
CA LEU A 199 -15.44 0.54 -20.93
C LEU A 199 -16.01 1.48 -19.87
N ASP A 200 -16.86 0.99 -19.00
CA ASP A 200 -17.57 1.78 -18.00
C ASP A 200 -16.98 1.63 -16.58
N ALA A 201 -16.56 0.41 -16.23
CA ALA A 201 -16.12 0.07 -14.90
C ALA A 201 -14.94 -0.92 -14.88
N TRP A 202 -14.19 -0.86 -13.76
CA TRP A 202 -13.11 -1.80 -13.44
C TRP A 202 -13.13 -2.08 -11.94
N ILE A 203 -13.45 -3.30 -11.53
CA ILE A 203 -13.30 -3.74 -10.15
C ILE A 203 -11.80 -3.97 -9.90
N THR A 204 -11.21 -3.16 -9.04
CA THR A 204 -9.77 -3.20 -8.76
C THR A 204 -9.46 -2.60 -7.39
N TYR A 205 -8.20 -2.35 -7.07
CA TYR A 205 -7.84 -1.65 -5.84
C TYR A 205 -8.06 -0.14 -5.98
N GLU A 206 -8.57 0.50 -4.91
CA GLU A 206 -8.74 1.96 -4.81
C GLU A 206 -7.46 2.71 -5.15
N SER A 207 -6.30 2.15 -4.80
CA SER A 207 -4.97 2.71 -5.06
C SER A 207 -4.68 2.99 -6.55
N TRP A 208 -5.36 2.31 -7.49
CA TRP A 208 -5.20 2.62 -8.90
C TRP A 208 -5.84 3.94 -9.29
N HIS A 209 -6.91 4.36 -8.60
CA HIS A 209 -7.51 5.68 -8.81
C HIS A 209 -6.50 6.81 -8.61
N TYR A 210 -5.64 6.72 -7.58
CA TYR A 210 -4.61 7.75 -7.30
C TYR A 210 -3.65 7.98 -8.48
N ARG A 211 -3.45 6.97 -9.31
CA ARG A 211 -2.61 7.03 -10.53
C ARG A 211 -3.39 7.38 -11.81
N LEU A 212 -4.71 7.36 -11.76
CA LEU A 212 -5.62 7.48 -12.91
C LEU A 212 -6.69 8.56 -12.69
N GLN A 213 -6.45 9.52 -11.79
CA GLN A 213 -7.42 10.56 -11.41
C GLN A 213 -7.97 11.36 -12.60
N ASP A 214 -7.16 11.52 -13.65
CA ASP A 214 -7.57 12.26 -14.84
C ASP A 214 -8.64 11.53 -15.66
N VAL A 215 -8.71 10.20 -15.57
CA VAL A 215 -9.55 9.35 -16.44
C VAL A 215 -10.51 8.43 -15.67
N THR A 216 -10.53 8.52 -14.34
CA THR A 216 -11.40 7.72 -13.47
C THR A 216 -12.03 8.56 -12.39
N ASP A 217 -13.20 8.13 -11.91
CA ASP A 217 -13.70 8.39 -10.56
C ASP A 217 -13.71 7.09 -9.78
N LEU A 218 -13.63 7.19 -8.45
CA LEU A 218 -13.66 6.06 -7.53
C LEU A 218 -15.05 5.93 -6.91
N VAL A 219 -15.62 4.74 -6.98
CA VAL A 219 -16.76 4.33 -6.17
C VAL A 219 -16.21 3.44 -5.06
N GLU A 220 -16.17 3.99 -3.85
CA GLU A 220 -15.79 3.25 -2.66
C GLU A 220 -16.92 2.32 -2.24
N LEU A 221 -16.56 1.08 -1.92
CA LEU A 221 -17.53 0.14 -1.35
C LEU A 221 -17.77 0.45 0.13
N PRO A 222 -18.96 0.15 0.68
CA PRO A 222 -19.18 0.17 2.13
C PRO A 222 -18.15 -0.68 2.86
N GLU A 223 -17.75 -0.28 4.07
CA GLU A 223 -16.66 -0.95 4.80
C GLU A 223 -16.90 -2.45 5.00
N GLU A 224 -18.15 -2.84 5.26
CA GLU A 224 -18.58 -4.24 5.41
C GLU A 224 -18.49 -5.07 4.12
N GLU A 225 -18.44 -4.40 2.97
CA GLU A 225 -18.31 -5.04 1.65
C GLU A 225 -16.86 -5.03 1.15
N LYS A 226 -16.00 -4.19 1.71
CA LYS A 226 -14.61 -4.09 1.28
C LYS A 226 -13.87 -5.41 1.40
N LEU A 227 -13.00 -5.64 0.45
CA LEU A 227 -12.00 -6.70 0.45
C LEU A 227 -10.63 -6.03 0.46
N TYR A 228 -9.78 -6.49 1.37
CA TYR A 228 -8.42 -6.01 1.50
C TYR A 228 -7.43 -7.06 1.04
N ARG A 229 -6.35 -6.64 0.40
CA ARG A 229 -5.17 -7.46 0.08
C ARG A 229 -3.92 -6.72 0.54
N GLY A 230 -3.02 -7.43 1.19
CA GLY A 230 -1.76 -6.90 1.67
C GLY A 230 -0.74 -6.67 0.55
N THR A 231 0.40 -6.18 0.97
CA THR A 231 1.59 -6.04 0.13
C THR A 231 2.71 -6.82 0.82
N PRO A 232 2.80 -8.13 0.58
CA PRO A 232 3.82 -8.96 1.19
C PRO A 232 5.19 -8.66 0.60
N ILE A 233 6.21 -8.77 1.44
CA ILE A 233 7.62 -8.58 1.08
C ILE A 233 8.48 -9.62 1.78
N ALA A 234 9.57 -10.06 1.16
CA ALA A 234 10.47 -11.04 1.74
C ALA A 234 11.90 -10.88 1.22
N LEU A 235 12.87 -11.27 2.03
CA LEU A 235 14.25 -11.45 1.60
C LEU A 235 14.37 -12.64 0.64
N THR A 236 15.34 -12.56 -0.24
CA THR A 236 15.74 -13.73 -1.03
C THR A 236 16.72 -14.61 -0.26
N LYS A 237 16.83 -15.88 -0.67
CA LYS A 237 17.84 -16.81 -0.13
C LYS A 237 19.25 -16.51 -0.63
N ILE A 238 19.36 -15.82 -1.76
CA ILE A 238 20.63 -15.52 -2.44
C ILE A 238 21.27 -14.23 -1.96
N THR A 239 20.54 -13.36 -1.26
CA THR A 239 21.10 -12.08 -0.78
C THR A 239 22.28 -12.29 0.15
N ASP A 240 23.38 -11.63 -0.13
CA ASP A 240 24.55 -11.47 0.74
C ASP A 240 24.49 -10.19 1.60
N GLN A 241 23.48 -9.33 1.35
CA GLN A 241 23.22 -8.06 2.02
C GLN A 241 22.04 -8.15 3.00
N LYS A 242 21.89 -9.29 3.71
CA LYS A 242 20.70 -9.54 4.56
C LYS A 242 20.45 -8.45 5.59
N LYS A 243 21.49 -7.87 6.15
CA LYS A 243 21.37 -6.84 7.19
C LYS A 243 20.78 -5.56 6.62
N GLU A 244 21.34 -5.08 5.53
CA GLU A 244 20.93 -3.85 4.85
C GLU A 244 19.52 -4.00 4.25
N ALA A 245 19.25 -5.15 3.62
CA ALA A 245 17.93 -5.49 3.09
C ALA A 245 16.86 -5.57 4.19
N GLN A 246 17.20 -6.16 5.35
CA GLN A 246 16.30 -6.16 6.51
C GLN A 246 16.06 -4.76 7.06
N GLN A 247 17.08 -3.89 7.11
CA GLN A 247 16.90 -2.50 7.51
C GLN A 247 15.90 -1.76 6.62
N PHE A 248 15.94 -2.03 5.31
CA PHE A 248 14.94 -1.45 4.40
C PHE A 248 13.53 -2.02 4.64
N ILE A 249 13.38 -3.32 4.87
CA ILE A 249 12.08 -3.92 5.25
C ILE A 249 11.57 -3.32 6.56
N ASP A 250 12.43 -3.11 7.55
CA ASP A 250 12.07 -2.51 8.83
C ASP A 250 11.65 -1.04 8.66
N TYR A 251 12.34 -0.28 7.80
CA TYR A 251 11.96 1.08 7.42
C TYR A 251 10.58 1.11 6.76
N LEU A 252 10.29 0.18 5.83
CA LEU A 252 8.97 0.08 5.18
C LEU A 252 7.81 -0.12 6.18
N ARG A 253 8.08 -0.50 7.42
CA ARG A 253 7.09 -0.70 8.49
C ARG A 253 7.01 0.47 9.48
N THR A 254 7.75 1.53 9.26
CA THR A 254 7.70 2.74 10.09
C THR A 254 6.45 3.57 9.80
N GLU A 255 6.09 4.45 10.73
CA GLU A 255 5.00 5.40 10.54
C GLU A 255 5.23 6.33 9.35
N GLU A 256 6.46 6.77 9.13
CA GLU A 256 6.84 7.60 7.98
C GLU A 256 6.55 6.89 6.66
N SER A 257 6.99 5.63 6.54
CA SER A 257 6.71 4.82 5.36
C SER A 257 5.20 4.53 5.21
N HIS A 258 4.47 4.33 6.32
CA HIS A 258 3.02 4.19 6.28
C HIS A 258 2.34 5.41 5.66
N GLN A 259 2.74 6.61 6.04
CA GLN A 259 2.21 7.85 5.46
C GLN A 259 2.50 7.95 3.95
N ILE A 260 3.68 7.49 3.50
CA ILE A 260 3.97 7.37 2.07
C ILE A 260 2.96 6.42 1.40
N PHE A 261 2.75 5.23 1.97
CA PHE A 261 1.79 4.28 1.42
C PHE A 261 0.35 4.83 1.39
N GLN A 262 -0.09 5.53 2.43
CA GLN A 262 -1.41 6.17 2.50
C GLN A 262 -1.61 7.23 1.40
N LYS A 263 -0.60 8.02 1.10
CA LYS A 263 -0.59 8.99 -0.01
C LYS A 263 -0.85 8.31 -1.37
N TRP A 264 -0.50 7.04 -1.51
CA TRP A 264 -0.75 6.22 -2.69
C TRP A 264 -2.04 5.38 -2.62
N GLY A 265 -2.86 5.55 -1.57
CA GLY A 265 -4.15 4.88 -1.38
C GLY A 265 -4.08 3.52 -0.69
N TRP A 266 -3.03 3.24 0.06
CA TRP A 266 -2.97 2.13 1.01
C TRP A 266 -3.58 2.54 2.35
N LYS A 267 -4.02 1.58 3.16
CA LYS A 267 -4.63 1.82 4.49
C LYS A 267 -3.61 1.65 5.62
#